data_4c414ab745696b2406ad92c16940f561
#
_entry.id   4c414ab745696b2406ad92c16940f561
#
_cell.length_a   1.000
_cell.length_b   1.000
_cell.length_c   1.000
_cell.angle_alpha   90.00
_cell.angle_beta   90.00
_cell.angle_gamma   90.00
#
_symmetry.space_group_name_H-M   'P 1'
#
loop_
_entity.id
_entity.type
_entity.pdbx_description
1 polymer ?
#
loop_
_entity_poly.entity_id
_entity_poly.type
_entity_poly.pdbx_seq_one_letter_code
_entity_poly.pdbx_strand_id
1 'polypeptide(L)'
;MSKAQDLIKEDEQYFAKSGRIKYYPLAIDHGYGATLVDVDGKEYIDLLASASSQNVGHAPKKVTEAIKKQVDKFVHYTPAYMYHEPLIRLSKKLCDISPGDYEKRVTYGLSGSDANDGIIKFARAYTGRPYIISFTNAYHGSTFGSLSMSAISLNMRKKYGPLLNGFYHIPFPDNYRGLFEQPNANTVDEYLAPLKEMFDKYVPADEVACIVLETIQGDGGLLEPVPGYFEALEGICREHGILIAVDDIQQGLGRTGKWSSVEHFNFTPDLITFGK
;
A
#
# COMPACT_ATOMS: atom_id res chain seq x y z
N MET A 1 32.81 -12.48 19.41
CA MET A 1 31.75 -12.23 18.43
C MET A 1 31.41 -10.73 18.48
N SER A 2 30.97 -10.12 17.40
CA SER A 2 30.56 -8.71 17.46
C SER A 2 29.22 -8.57 18.17
N LYS A 3 28.90 -7.37 18.70
CA LYS A 3 27.61 -7.10 19.35
C LYS A 3 26.43 -7.39 18.39
N ALA A 4 26.60 -7.11 17.11
CA ALA A 4 25.59 -7.43 16.07
C ALA A 4 25.34 -8.95 16.00
N GLN A 5 26.39 -9.78 16.01
CA GLN A 5 26.24 -11.25 15.97
C GLN A 5 25.52 -11.81 17.20
N ASP A 6 25.76 -11.25 18.38
CA ASP A 6 25.10 -11.69 19.59
C ASP A 6 23.61 -11.32 19.59
N LEU A 7 23.26 -10.09 19.16
CA LEU A 7 21.87 -9.66 19.01
C LEU A 7 21.11 -10.48 17.95
N ILE A 8 21.75 -10.82 16.83
CA ILE A 8 21.13 -11.66 15.79
C ILE A 8 20.81 -13.06 16.33
N LYS A 9 21.73 -13.66 17.11
CA LYS A 9 21.47 -14.97 17.74
C LYS A 9 20.34 -14.91 18.76
N GLU A 10 20.28 -13.84 19.54
CA GLU A 10 19.20 -13.61 20.49
C GLU A 10 17.83 -13.44 19.76
N ASP A 11 17.79 -12.65 18.70
CA ASP A 11 16.62 -12.51 17.84
C ASP A 11 16.11 -13.87 17.31
N GLU A 12 17.03 -14.76 16.91
CA GLU A 12 16.66 -16.08 16.40
C GLU A 12 16.00 -17.01 17.43
N GLN A 13 16.20 -16.74 18.72
CA GLN A 13 15.58 -17.50 19.81
C GLN A 13 14.18 -17.00 20.13
N TYR A 14 13.93 -15.69 20.05
CA TYR A 14 12.72 -15.07 20.58
C TYR A 14 11.77 -14.53 19.49
N PHE A 15 12.29 -14.14 18.33
CA PHE A 15 11.45 -13.62 17.27
C PHE A 15 10.93 -14.71 16.34
N ALA A 16 9.60 -14.74 16.10
CA ALA A 16 8.99 -15.73 15.23
C ALA A 16 9.54 -15.62 13.79
N LYS A 17 10.02 -16.73 13.23
CA LYS A 17 10.62 -16.79 11.88
C LYS A 17 9.66 -16.35 10.77
N SER A 18 8.36 -16.51 10.97
CA SER A 18 7.31 -16.06 10.05
C SER A 18 7.06 -14.54 10.06
N GLY A 19 7.52 -13.85 11.10
CA GLY A 19 7.28 -12.42 11.29
C GLY A 19 8.31 -11.50 10.62
N ARG A 20 9.34 -12.05 9.96
CA ARG A 20 10.42 -11.24 9.40
C ARG A 20 11.05 -11.88 8.16
N ILE A 21 11.28 -11.06 7.15
CA ILE A 21 12.14 -11.40 6.02
C ILE A 21 13.53 -10.82 6.31
N LYS A 22 14.53 -11.71 6.48
CA LYS A 22 15.90 -11.32 6.80
C LYS A 22 16.68 -11.11 5.51
N TYR A 23 16.79 -9.89 5.03
CA TYR A 23 17.62 -9.56 3.87
C TYR A 23 19.09 -9.36 4.24
N TYR A 24 19.38 -8.76 5.40
CA TYR A 24 20.73 -8.39 5.80
C TYR A 24 20.99 -8.78 7.26
N PRO A 25 22.17 -9.33 7.58
CA PRO A 25 22.58 -9.66 8.95
C PRO A 25 23.12 -8.41 9.67
N LEU A 26 22.33 -7.36 9.75
CA LEU A 26 22.70 -6.08 10.37
C LEU A 26 21.82 -5.83 11.60
N ALA A 27 22.44 -5.38 12.69
CA ALA A 27 21.76 -4.86 13.88
C ALA A 27 21.98 -3.34 13.92
N ILE A 28 20.95 -2.58 13.57
CA ILE A 28 21.03 -1.11 13.48
C ILE A 28 20.85 -0.49 14.85
N ASP A 29 21.69 0.50 15.18
CA ASP A 29 21.62 1.29 16.40
C ASP A 29 20.83 2.61 16.14
N HIS A 30 21.28 3.41 15.17
CA HIS A 30 20.65 4.68 14.83
C HIS A 30 20.82 5.03 13.36
N GLY A 31 20.21 6.16 12.95
CA GLY A 31 20.38 6.69 11.61
C GLY A 31 20.17 8.21 11.56
N TYR A 32 20.71 8.86 10.52
CA TYR A 32 20.53 10.27 10.23
C TYR A 32 20.54 10.51 8.72
N GLY A 33 19.65 11.36 8.22
CA GLY A 33 19.54 11.59 6.76
C GLY A 33 19.36 10.27 6.01
N ALA A 34 20.28 9.90 5.15
CA ALA A 34 20.31 8.64 4.39
C ALA A 34 21.37 7.64 4.93
N THR A 35 21.85 7.83 6.15
CA THR A 35 22.87 6.96 6.75
C THR A 35 22.28 6.14 7.90
N LEU A 36 22.57 4.85 7.92
CA LEU A 36 22.34 3.94 9.04
C LEU A 36 23.66 3.61 9.71
N VAL A 37 23.66 3.49 11.02
CA VAL A 37 24.82 3.08 11.83
C VAL A 37 24.43 1.81 12.58
N ASP A 38 25.26 0.76 12.46
CA ASP A 38 25.04 -0.48 13.19
C ASP A 38 25.56 -0.39 14.63
N VAL A 39 25.23 -1.39 15.44
CA VAL A 39 25.63 -1.45 16.88
C VAL A 39 27.13 -1.63 17.10
N ASP A 40 27.88 -1.93 16.06
CA ASP A 40 29.34 -2.01 16.07
C ASP A 40 30.00 -0.71 15.54
N GLY A 41 29.18 0.33 15.20
CA GLY A 41 29.62 1.65 14.79
C GLY A 41 29.92 1.81 13.30
N LYS A 42 29.59 0.82 12.46
CA LYS A 42 29.81 0.91 11.02
C LYS A 42 28.66 1.63 10.33
N GLU A 43 28.98 2.53 9.40
CA GLU A 43 28.02 3.30 8.62
C GLU A 43 27.67 2.62 7.30
N TYR A 44 26.42 2.79 6.88
CA TYR A 44 25.84 2.31 5.63
C TYR A 44 24.97 3.37 4.98
N ILE A 45 25.01 3.48 3.67
CA ILE A 45 24.05 4.30 2.90
C ILE A 45 22.74 3.50 2.79
N ASP A 46 21.65 4.08 3.27
CA ASP A 46 20.31 3.47 3.20
C ASP A 46 19.65 3.75 1.86
N LEU A 47 19.72 2.78 0.95
CA LEU A 47 19.00 2.80 -0.33
C LEU A 47 17.63 2.12 -0.25
N LEU A 48 17.30 1.47 0.87
CA LEU A 48 16.00 0.82 1.09
C LEU A 48 14.96 1.79 1.65
N ALA A 49 15.40 2.81 2.40
CA ALA A 49 14.56 3.78 3.08
C ALA A 49 13.43 3.12 3.91
N SER A 50 13.74 1.99 4.58
CA SER A 50 12.76 1.20 5.35
C SER A 50 11.51 0.83 4.52
N ALA A 51 11.73 0.21 3.35
CA ALA A 51 10.69 -0.09 2.37
C ALA A 51 9.88 1.15 1.98
N SER A 52 10.59 2.23 1.65
CA SER A 52 10.06 3.54 1.22
C SER A 52 9.33 4.35 2.30
N SER A 53 9.42 4.01 3.59
CA SER A 53 8.76 4.76 4.67
C SER A 53 9.56 5.96 5.20
N GLN A 54 10.83 6.10 4.83
CA GLN A 54 11.71 7.19 5.28
C GLN A 54 11.81 8.32 4.23
N ASN A 55 10.67 8.91 3.84
CA ASN A 55 10.61 9.95 2.81
C ASN A 55 11.37 11.24 3.16
N VAL A 56 11.53 11.51 4.45
CA VAL A 56 12.24 12.71 4.97
C VAL A 56 13.59 12.37 5.62
N GLY A 57 14.06 11.11 5.42
CA GLY A 57 15.29 10.59 6.02
C GLY A 57 15.15 10.21 7.49
N HIS A 58 16.24 9.65 8.05
CA HIS A 58 16.29 9.21 9.44
C HIS A 58 16.43 10.40 10.40
N ALA A 59 15.69 10.36 11.51
CA ALA A 59 15.74 11.31 12.61
C ALA A 59 15.70 12.81 12.22
N PRO A 60 14.80 13.26 11.30
CA PRO A 60 14.75 14.65 10.90
C PRO A 60 14.37 15.54 12.08
N LYS A 61 15.15 16.58 12.33
CA LYS A 61 15.09 17.44 13.54
C LYS A 61 13.66 17.95 13.83
N LYS A 62 12.96 18.45 12.83
CA LYS A 62 11.59 18.98 12.99
C LYS A 62 10.60 17.93 13.46
N VAL A 63 10.71 16.70 12.94
CA VAL A 63 9.82 15.58 13.34
C VAL A 63 10.15 15.12 14.75
N THR A 64 11.43 14.92 15.06
CA THR A 64 11.85 14.47 16.41
C THR A 64 11.48 15.48 17.49
N GLU A 65 11.61 16.76 17.23
CA GLU A 65 11.20 17.84 18.15
C GLU A 65 9.67 17.86 18.34
N ALA A 66 8.90 17.69 17.27
CA ALA A 66 7.44 17.63 17.35
C ALA A 66 6.96 16.41 18.17
N ILE A 67 7.60 15.24 17.98
CA ILE A 67 7.30 14.03 18.77
C ILE A 67 7.61 14.27 20.26
N LYS A 68 8.79 14.78 20.59
CA LYS A 68 9.18 15.10 21.99
C LYS A 68 8.18 16.04 22.64
N LYS A 69 7.83 17.14 21.96
CA LYS A 69 6.85 18.10 22.46
C LYS A 69 5.47 17.49 22.69
N GLN A 70 5.07 16.52 21.86
CA GLN A 70 3.78 15.86 22.03
C GLN A 70 3.80 14.85 23.19
N VAL A 71 4.88 14.08 23.33
CA VAL A 71 5.05 13.10 24.41
C VAL A 71 5.03 13.80 25.78
N ASP A 72 5.60 15.01 25.89
CA ASP A 72 5.53 15.83 27.13
C ASP A 72 4.10 16.22 27.53
N LYS A 73 3.15 16.23 26.57
CA LYS A 73 1.74 16.51 26.86
C LYS A 73 0.98 15.24 27.25
N PHE A 74 0.99 14.23 26.39
CA PHE A 74 0.47 12.88 26.61
C PHE A 74 0.83 11.96 25.43
N VAL A 75 0.98 10.68 25.73
CA VAL A 75 1.36 9.66 24.74
C VAL A 75 0.16 9.16 23.94
N HIS A 76 -0.95 8.87 24.61
CA HIS A 76 -2.13 8.29 23.95
C HIS A 76 -3.42 8.69 24.64
N TYR A 77 -4.43 8.91 23.82
CA TYR A 77 -5.84 8.93 24.20
C TYR A 77 -6.68 8.45 23.01
N THR A 78 -7.66 7.60 23.27
CA THR A 78 -8.49 7.00 22.20
C THR A 78 -9.31 8.07 21.47
N PRO A 79 -9.03 8.33 20.18
CA PRO A 79 -9.70 9.42 19.44
C PRO A 79 -11.19 9.15 19.18
N ALA A 80 -11.65 7.92 19.37
CA ALA A 80 -13.07 7.58 19.29
C ALA A 80 -13.91 8.25 20.39
N TYR A 81 -13.30 8.69 21.49
CA TYR A 81 -14.03 9.25 22.62
C TYR A 81 -13.92 10.77 22.70
N MET A 82 -12.81 11.35 22.26
CA MET A 82 -12.59 12.80 22.38
C MET A 82 -11.81 13.36 21.20
N TYR A 83 -11.97 14.64 20.96
CA TYR A 83 -11.25 15.37 19.92
C TYR A 83 -9.80 15.61 20.31
N HIS A 84 -8.91 15.53 19.30
CA HIS A 84 -7.48 15.74 19.48
C HIS A 84 -6.94 16.57 18.31
N GLU A 85 -6.34 17.74 18.62
CA GLU A 85 -5.93 18.70 17.60
C GLU A 85 -4.98 18.12 16.53
N PRO A 86 -3.89 17.40 16.85
CA PRO A 86 -3.02 16.81 15.84
C PRO A 86 -3.75 15.90 14.86
N LEU A 87 -4.71 15.09 15.34
CA LEU A 87 -5.51 14.21 14.49
C LEU A 87 -6.38 15.00 13.53
N ILE A 88 -7.07 16.04 14.02
CA ILE A 88 -7.93 16.92 13.22
C ILE A 88 -7.12 17.62 12.13
N ARG A 89 -5.94 18.16 12.51
CA ARG A 89 -5.03 18.82 11.58
C ARG A 89 -4.51 17.88 10.50
N LEU A 90 -4.15 16.65 10.89
CA LEU A 90 -3.72 15.62 9.94
C LEU A 90 -4.85 15.22 9.01
N SER A 91 -6.08 14.99 9.54
CA SER A 91 -7.25 14.68 8.71
C SER A 91 -7.51 15.75 7.66
N LYS A 92 -7.49 17.03 8.07
CA LYS A 92 -7.62 18.14 7.13
C LYS A 92 -6.53 18.10 6.05
N LYS A 93 -5.27 17.94 6.47
CA LYS A 93 -4.14 17.90 5.51
C LYS A 93 -4.26 16.74 4.53
N LEU A 94 -4.67 15.55 4.99
CA LEU A 94 -4.89 14.39 4.12
C LEU A 94 -6.03 14.63 3.12
N CYS A 95 -7.13 15.26 3.54
CA CYS A 95 -8.18 15.67 2.61
C CYS A 95 -7.67 16.67 1.56
N ASP A 96 -6.88 17.66 1.99
CA ASP A 96 -6.38 18.73 1.12
C ASP A 96 -5.41 18.19 0.04
N ILE A 97 -4.61 17.14 0.35
CA ILE A 97 -3.63 16.57 -0.59
C ILE A 97 -4.15 15.38 -1.39
N SER A 98 -5.28 14.81 -1.01
CA SER A 98 -5.87 13.67 -1.73
C SER A 98 -6.48 14.12 -3.06
N PRO A 99 -6.34 13.34 -4.14
CA PRO A 99 -6.89 13.67 -5.45
C PRO A 99 -8.42 13.73 -5.44
N GLY A 100 -8.98 14.37 -6.47
CA GLY A 100 -10.44 14.56 -6.67
C GLY A 100 -10.98 15.84 -6.06
N ASP A 101 -11.99 16.42 -6.71
CA ASP A 101 -12.68 17.66 -6.28
C ASP A 101 -14.06 17.32 -5.69
N TYR A 102 -14.06 16.59 -4.57
CA TYR A 102 -15.26 16.20 -3.83
C TYR A 102 -14.99 16.19 -2.32
N GLU A 103 -16.07 16.15 -1.52
CA GLU A 103 -15.93 16.09 -0.07
C GLU A 103 -15.29 14.77 0.39
N LYS A 104 -14.24 14.87 1.18
CA LYS A 104 -13.44 13.72 1.65
C LYS A 104 -13.53 13.56 3.15
N ARG A 105 -13.41 12.34 3.60
CA ARG A 105 -13.33 11.96 5.02
C ARG A 105 -12.16 11.02 5.25
N VAL A 106 -11.54 11.11 6.41
CA VAL A 106 -10.40 10.30 6.80
C VAL A 106 -10.81 9.34 7.92
N THR A 107 -10.39 8.10 7.78
CA THR A 107 -10.38 7.11 8.85
C THR A 107 -8.96 6.63 9.08
N TYR A 108 -8.65 6.16 10.28
CA TYR A 108 -7.32 5.74 10.65
C TYR A 108 -7.28 4.25 10.96
N GLY A 109 -6.24 3.58 10.44
CA GLY A 109 -5.85 2.22 10.77
C GLY A 109 -4.52 2.21 11.54
N LEU A 110 -4.16 1.06 12.09
CA LEU A 110 -2.90 0.86 12.82
C LEU A 110 -1.72 0.55 11.88
N SER A 111 -1.99 0.24 10.64
CA SER A 111 -1.00 -0.10 9.61
C SER A 111 -1.59 0.08 8.21
N GLY A 112 -0.74 0.00 7.18
CA GLY A 112 -1.21 -0.07 5.79
C GLY A 112 -2.15 -1.26 5.55
N SER A 113 -1.85 -2.42 6.14
CA SER A 113 -2.73 -3.60 6.05
C SER A 113 -4.13 -3.32 6.60
N ASP A 114 -4.22 -2.66 7.76
CA ASP A 114 -5.50 -2.29 8.39
C ASP A 114 -6.24 -1.21 7.58
N ALA A 115 -5.51 -0.25 7.02
CA ALA A 115 -6.10 0.75 6.12
C ALA A 115 -6.71 0.09 4.87
N ASN A 116 -6.03 -0.90 4.28
CA ASN A 116 -6.52 -1.66 3.14
C ASN A 116 -7.67 -2.62 3.51
N ASP A 117 -7.70 -3.18 4.72
CA ASP A 117 -8.91 -3.85 5.24
C ASP A 117 -10.08 -2.86 5.35
N GLY A 118 -9.79 -1.59 5.64
CA GLY A 118 -10.75 -0.49 5.60
C GLY A 118 -11.38 -0.30 4.21
N ILE A 119 -10.59 -0.36 3.12
CA ILE A 119 -11.11 -0.31 1.74
C ILE A 119 -12.19 -1.37 1.53
N ILE A 120 -11.91 -2.64 1.90
CA ILE A 120 -12.86 -3.74 1.73
C ILE A 120 -14.17 -3.46 2.48
N LYS A 121 -14.06 -3.03 3.73
CA LYS A 121 -15.22 -2.74 4.59
C LYS A 121 -16.07 -1.60 4.02
N PHE A 122 -15.45 -0.49 3.65
CA PHE A 122 -16.16 0.68 3.14
C PHE A 122 -16.76 0.43 1.76
N ALA A 123 -16.01 -0.21 0.85
CA ALA A 123 -16.52 -0.53 -0.47
C ALA A 123 -17.74 -1.45 -0.41
N ARG A 124 -17.65 -2.54 0.35
CA ARG A 124 -18.79 -3.47 0.54
C ARG A 124 -19.97 -2.82 1.24
N ALA A 125 -19.72 -2.03 2.29
CA ALA A 125 -20.80 -1.37 3.04
C ALA A 125 -21.52 -0.30 2.20
N TYR A 126 -20.80 0.44 1.38
CA TYR A 126 -21.38 1.48 0.53
C TYR A 126 -22.14 0.92 -0.67
N THR A 127 -21.57 -0.07 -1.35
CA THR A 127 -22.17 -0.62 -2.58
C THR A 127 -23.18 -1.74 -2.31
N GLY A 128 -23.10 -2.42 -1.18
CA GLY A 128 -23.83 -3.66 -0.89
C GLY A 128 -23.32 -4.87 -1.69
N ARG A 129 -22.21 -4.76 -2.41
CA ARG A 129 -21.67 -5.76 -3.33
C ARG A 129 -20.56 -6.58 -2.67
N PRO A 130 -20.43 -7.90 -2.99
CA PRO A 130 -19.50 -8.78 -2.28
C PRO A 130 -18.08 -8.81 -2.86
N TYR A 131 -17.88 -8.54 -4.16
CA TYR A 131 -16.64 -8.85 -4.85
C TYR A 131 -15.65 -7.70 -4.85
N ILE A 132 -14.38 -8.03 -4.68
CA ILE A 132 -13.23 -7.13 -4.79
C ILE A 132 -12.30 -7.70 -5.86
N ILE A 133 -11.84 -6.86 -6.77
CA ILE A 133 -10.83 -7.20 -7.76
C ILE A 133 -9.55 -6.46 -7.41
N SER A 134 -8.41 -7.14 -7.51
CA SER A 134 -7.08 -6.55 -7.40
C SER A 134 -6.16 -7.08 -8.50
N PHE A 135 -4.87 -6.79 -8.41
CA PHE A 135 -3.94 -7.16 -9.47
C PHE A 135 -2.97 -8.25 -9.02
N THR A 136 -2.52 -9.09 -9.97
CA THR A 136 -1.37 -9.97 -9.73
C THR A 136 -0.13 -9.13 -9.45
N ASN A 137 0.83 -9.71 -8.71
CA ASN A 137 2.04 -9.03 -8.21
C ASN A 137 1.80 -7.87 -7.23
N ALA A 138 0.55 -7.57 -6.85
CA ALA A 138 0.24 -6.54 -5.87
C ALA A 138 0.56 -6.97 -4.43
N TYR A 139 0.97 -6.01 -3.61
CA TYR A 139 1.12 -6.18 -2.16
C TYR A 139 0.27 -5.14 -1.41
N HIS A 140 -0.80 -5.59 -0.79
CA HIS A 140 -1.72 -4.74 -0.04
C HIS A 140 -1.67 -4.96 1.47
N GLY A 141 -0.87 -5.89 1.95
CA GLY A 141 -0.70 -6.15 3.37
C GLY A 141 -0.78 -7.62 3.76
N SER A 142 -0.77 -7.87 5.06
CA SER A 142 -0.67 -9.22 5.66
C SER A 142 -1.79 -9.57 6.62
N THR A 143 -2.78 -8.71 6.86
CA THR A 143 -4.05 -9.08 7.51
C THR A 143 -4.88 -9.94 6.55
N PHE A 144 -5.85 -10.71 7.04
CA PHE A 144 -6.58 -11.64 6.17
C PHE A 144 -7.29 -10.95 5.00
N GLY A 145 -7.82 -9.74 5.19
CA GLY A 145 -8.42 -8.96 4.12
C GLY A 145 -7.38 -8.48 3.10
N SER A 146 -6.37 -7.76 3.54
CA SER A 146 -5.33 -7.23 2.67
C SER A 146 -4.50 -8.35 2.01
N LEU A 147 -4.28 -9.48 2.71
CA LEU A 147 -3.64 -10.66 2.14
C LEU A 147 -4.50 -11.31 1.05
N SER A 148 -5.84 -11.27 1.18
CA SER A 148 -6.74 -11.77 0.14
C SER A 148 -6.65 -10.96 -1.15
N MET A 149 -6.37 -9.65 -1.06
CA MET A 149 -6.09 -8.77 -2.21
C MET A 149 -4.66 -8.92 -2.73
N SER A 150 -3.70 -9.33 -1.90
CA SER A 150 -2.29 -9.42 -2.28
C SER A 150 -2.01 -10.68 -3.11
N ALA A 151 -1.26 -10.56 -4.19
CA ALA A 151 -0.88 -11.66 -5.07
C ALA A 151 0.60 -11.64 -5.49
N ILE A 152 1.47 -11.07 -4.64
CA ILE A 152 2.89 -10.89 -4.93
C ILE A 152 3.68 -12.22 -4.91
N SER A 153 3.36 -13.14 -4.00
CA SER A 153 4.13 -14.37 -3.83
C SER A 153 3.33 -15.48 -3.15
N LEU A 154 3.51 -16.70 -3.64
CA LEU A 154 2.98 -17.89 -2.97
C LEU A 154 3.51 -18.06 -1.55
N ASN A 155 4.74 -17.62 -1.26
CA ASN A 155 5.33 -17.71 0.08
C ASN A 155 4.56 -16.89 1.12
N MET A 156 3.89 -15.82 0.70
CA MET A 156 3.07 -15.00 1.59
C MET A 156 1.66 -15.55 1.79
N ARG A 157 1.18 -16.43 0.91
CA ARG A 157 -0.19 -16.96 0.91
C ARG A 157 -0.31 -18.43 1.32
N LYS A 158 0.73 -19.24 1.04
CA LYS A 158 0.68 -20.69 1.31
C LYS A 158 0.53 -21.00 2.79
N LYS A 159 -0.29 -22.02 3.11
CA LYS A 159 -0.60 -22.47 4.46
C LYS A 159 -1.46 -21.52 5.31
N TYR A 160 -1.89 -20.38 4.79
CA TYR A 160 -2.82 -19.47 5.46
C TYR A 160 -4.28 -19.64 5.02
N GLY A 161 -4.54 -20.46 4.01
CA GLY A 161 -5.88 -20.69 3.49
C GLY A 161 -6.81 -21.43 4.48
N PRO A 162 -8.14 -21.26 4.31
CA PRO A 162 -8.75 -20.47 3.25
C PRO A 162 -8.64 -18.95 3.53
N LEU A 163 -8.27 -18.17 2.50
CA LEU A 163 -8.37 -16.71 2.54
C LEU A 163 -9.84 -16.29 2.39
N LEU A 164 -10.14 -15.01 2.50
CA LEU A 164 -11.51 -14.52 2.37
C LEU A 164 -12.05 -14.76 0.95
N ASN A 165 -13.33 -15.11 0.87
CA ASN A 165 -14.02 -15.32 -0.40
C ASN A 165 -14.38 -13.98 -1.08
N GLY A 166 -14.58 -14.02 -2.41
CA GLY A 166 -15.02 -12.88 -3.19
C GLY A 166 -13.87 -11.95 -3.60
N PHE A 167 -12.66 -12.47 -3.71
CA PHE A 167 -11.48 -11.75 -4.20
C PHE A 167 -10.97 -12.37 -5.50
N TYR A 168 -10.79 -11.52 -6.50
CA TYR A 168 -10.32 -11.90 -7.82
C TYR A 168 -9.10 -11.09 -8.20
N HIS A 169 -8.28 -11.61 -9.11
CA HIS A 169 -7.05 -10.95 -9.54
C HIS A 169 -6.97 -10.94 -11.05
N ILE A 170 -6.59 -9.78 -11.60
CA ILE A 170 -6.29 -9.60 -13.02
C ILE A 170 -4.81 -9.23 -13.19
N PRO A 171 -4.21 -9.42 -14.38
CA PRO A 171 -2.84 -9.00 -14.63
C PRO A 171 -2.67 -7.48 -14.44
N PHE A 172 -1.56 -7.06 -13.82
CA PHE A 172 -1.18 -5.65 -13.79
C PHE A 172 -0.71 -5.21 -15.20
N PRO A 173 -1.02 -3.99 -15.64
CA PRO A 173 -0.70 -3.51 -16.98
C PRO A 173 0.79 -3.13 -17.12
N ASP A 174 1.69 -4.12 -16.96
CA ASP A 174 3.14 -3.97 -16.98
C ASP A 174 3.63 -3.51 -18.35
N ASN A 175 4.05 -2.25 -18.47
CA ASN A 175 4.53 -1.65 -19.70
C ASN A 175 5.89 -2.21 -20.17
N TYR A 176 6.62 -2.88 -19.28
CA TYR A 176 7.96 -3.39 -19.59
C TYR A 176 7.96 -4.82 -20.12
N ARG A 177 7.24 -5.73 -19.45
CA ARG A 177 7.26 -7.17 -19.82
C ARG A 177 6.12 -7.59 -20.73
N GLY A 178 5.03 -6.81 -20.74
CA GLY A 178 3.81 -7.16 -21.48
C GLY A 178 2.97 -8.23 -20.79
N LEU A 179 1.78 -8.44 -21.29
CA LEU A 179 0.82 -9.40 -20.76
C LEU A 179 1.37 -10.83 -20.91
N PHE A 180 1.40 -11.59 -19.82
CA PHE A 180 1.95 -12.95 -19.76
C PHE A 180 3.40 -13.05 -20.29
N GLU A 181 4.22 -12.03 -20.02
CA GLU A 181 5.62 -11.95 -20.48
C GLU A 181 5.78 -11.98 -22.01
N GLN A 182 4.77 -11.50 -22.75
CA GLN A 182 4.80 -11.33 -24.18
C GLN A 182 5.09 -9.87 -24.54
N PRO A 183 6.31 -9.52 -24.97
CA PRO A 183 6.74 -8.11 -25.13
C PRO A 183 5.91 -7.28 -26.12
N ASN A 184 5.13 -7.92 -26.99
CA ASN A 184 4.25 -7.25 -27.96
C ASN A 184 2.79 -7.16 -27.48
N ALA A 185 2.44 -7.74 -26.32
CA ALA A 185 1.11 -7.74 -25.74
C ALA A 185 1.08 -6.73 -24.57
N ASN A 186 1.14 -5.44 -24.90
CA ASN A 186 1.21 -4.35 -23.92
C ASN A 186 0.32 -3.16 -24.27
N THR A 187 -0.80 -3.41 -24.93
CA THR A 187 -1.82 -2.39 -25.20
C THR A 187 -2.86 -2.33 -24.07
N VAL A 188 -3.56 -1.20 -23.97
CA VAL A 188 -4.65 -1.01 -22.99
C VAL A 188 -5.74 -2.09 -23.17
N ASP A 189 -6.14 -2.38 -24.42
CA ASP A 189 -7.20 -3.35 -24.69
C ASP A 189 -6.80 -4.78 -24.32
N GLU A 190 -5.55 -5.17 -24.54
CA GLU A 190 -5.03 -6.47 -24.13
C GLU A 190 -5.05 -6.64 -22.63
N TYR A 191 -4.70 -5.61 -21.88
CA TYR A 191 -4.75 -5.65 -20.41
C TYR A 191 -6.16 -5.53 -19.82
N LEU A 192 -7.11 -4.94 -20.53
CA LEU A 192 -8.52 -4.91 -20.13
C LEU A 192 -9.28 -6.18 -20.51
N ALA A 193 -8.78 -6.96 -21.47
CA ALA A 193 -9.44 -8.20 -21.92
C ALA A 193 -9.71 -9.20 -20.78
N PRO A 194 -8.77 -9.48 -19.85
CA PRO A 194 -9.04 -10.37 -18.71
C PRO A 194 -10.16 -9.89 -17.79
N LEU A 195 -10.30 -8.57 -17.57
CA LEU A 195 -11.40 -7.99 -16.79
C LEU A 195 -12.74 -8.15 -17.52
N LYS A 196 -12.79 -7.85 -18.80
CA LYS A 196 -13.99 -8.01 -19.66
C LYS A 196 -14.41 -9.48 -19.70
N GLU A 197 -13.47 -10.40 -19.91
CA GLU A 197 -13.73 -11.84 -19.89
C GLU A 197 -14.27 -12.33 -18.54
N MET A 198 -13.73 -11.79 -17.43
CA MET A 198 -14.21 -12.08 -16.08
C MET A 198 -15.68 -11.68 -15.93
N PHE A 199 -16.06 -10.49 -16.38
CA PHE A 199 -17.43 -9.99 -16.32
C PHE A 199 -18.39 -10.81 -17.19
N ASP A 200 -17.94 -11.25 -18.35
CA ASP A 200 -18.75 -12.06 -19.28
C ASP A 200 -19.00 -13.49 -18.79
N LYS A 201 -18.10 -14.05 -17.96
CA LYS A 201 -18.09 -15.50 -17.70
C LYS A 201 -18.41 -15.90 -16.26
N TYR A 202 -17.93 -15.18 -15.23
CA TYR A 202 -17.98 -15.74 -13.87
C TYR A 202 -18.01 -14.72 -12.72
N VAL A 203 -17.87 -13.42 -12.97
CA VAL A 203 -18.00 -12.37 -11.96
C VAL A 203 -18.90 -11.27 -12.52
N PRO A 204 -20.19 -11.23 -12.13
CA PRO A 204 -21.08 -10.15 -12.58
C PRO A 204 -20.53 -8.77 -12.20
N ALA A 205 -20.42 -7.86 -13.14
CA ALA A 205 -19.86 -6.53 -12.91
C ALA A 205 -20.67 -5.72 -11.88
N ASP A 206 -21.98 -5.93 -11.83
CA ASP A 206 -22.91 -5.30 -10.87
C ASP A 206 -22.80 -5.87 -9.45
N GLU A 207 -22.06 -6.95 -9.25
CA GLU A 207 -21.71 -7.50 -7.93
C GLU A 207 -20.29 -7.10 -7.47
N VAL A 208 -19.53 -6.38 -8.29
CA VAL A 208 -18.19 -5.91 -7.90
C VAL A 208 -18.30 -4.59 -7.13
N ALA A 209 -17.82 -4.61 -5.89
CA ALA A 209 -17.80 -3.43 -5.03
C ALA A 209 -16.68 -2.46 -5.42
N CYS A 210 -15.48 -3.00 -5.68
CA CYS A 210 -14.29 -2.17 -5.84
C CYS A 210 -13.19 -2.89 -6.63
N ILE A 211 -12.44 -2.12 -7.41
CA ILE A 211 -11.13 -2.52 -7.94
C ILE A 211 -10.06 -1.79 -7.12
N VAL A 212 -9.11 -2.56 -6.55
CA VAL A 212 -8.02 -2.05 -5.73
C VAL A 212 -6.72 -2.13 -6.52
N LEU A 213 -5.96 -1.05 -6.57
CA LEU A 213 -4.74 -0.96 -7.35
C LEU A 213 -3.65 -0.15 -6.66
N GLU A 214 -2.40 -0.43 -7.01
CA GLU A 214 -1.26 0.45 -6.85
C GLU A 214 -1.05 1.17 -8.20
N THR A 215 -0.87 2.48 -8.23
CA THR A 215 -0.63 3.20 -9.51
C THR A 215 0.71 2.85 -10.14
N ILE A 216 1.69 2.54 -9.29
CA ILE A 216 2.97 1.95 -9.63
C ILE A 216 3.13 0.79 -8.67
N GLN A 217 3.19 -0.45 -9.16
CA GLN A 217 3.38 -1.58 -8.26
C GLN A 217 4.74 -1.51 -7.57
N GLY A 218 4.74 -1.45 -6.24
CA GLY A 218 5.95 -1.35 -5.45
C GLY A 218 6.71 -2.69 -5.38
N ASP A 219 6.23 -3.59 -4.56
CA ASP A 219 6.85 -4.90 -4.34
C ASP A 219 6.81 -5.79 -5.60
N GLY A 220 5.88 -5.55 -6.51
CA GLY A 220 5.80 -6.19 -7.82
C GLY A 220 6.99 -5.91 -8.74
N GLY A 221 7.80 -4.88 -8.44
CA GLY A 221 9.02 -4.57 -9.17
C GLY A 221 9.19 -3.12 -9.61
N LEU A 222 8.49 -2.16 -9.00
CA LEU A 222 8.41 -0.76 -9.41
C LEU A 222 7.90 -0.62 -10.85
N LEU A 223 6.77 -1.29 -11.11
CA LEU A 223 6.20 -1.41 -12.44
C LEU A 223 5.26 -0.25 -12.75
N GLU A 224 5.53 0.43 -13.87
CA GLU A 224 4.63 1.45 -14.42
C GLU A 224 3.56 0.81 -15.31
N PRO A 225 2.32 1.33 -15.26
CA PRO A 225 1.26 0.83 -16.13
C PRO A 225 1.45 1.26 -17.59
N VAL A 226 0.82 0.53 -18.50
CA VAL A 226 0.65 0.96 -19.90
C VAL A 226 -0.09 2.32 -19.92
N PRO A 227 0.42 3.32 -20.65
CA PRO A 227 -0.22 4.64 -20.73
C PRO A 227 -1.68 4.56 -21.15
N GLY A 228 -2.57 5.28 -20.43
CA GLY A 228 -4.01 5.30 -20.72
C GLY A 228 -4.81 4.16 -20.08
N TYR A 229 -4.15 3.21 -19.39
CA TYR A 229 -4.85 2.07 -18.79
C TYR A 229 -5.83 2.49 -17.68
N PHE A 230 -5.42 3.35 -16.76
CA PHE A 230 -6.27 3.74 -15.63
C PHE A 230 -7.45 4.61 -16.07
N GLU A 231 -7.29 5.44 -17.09
CA GLU A 231 -8.39 6.21 -17.69
C GLU A 231 -9.44 5.27 -18.31
N ALA A 232 -8.98 4.25 -19.04
CA ALA A 232 -9.88 3.28 -19.63
C ALA A 232 -10.54 2.38 -18.58
N LEU A 233 -9.80 1.98 -17.54
CA LEU A 233 -10.33 1.24 -16.39
C LEU A 233 -11.40 2.07 -15.65
N GLU A 234 -11.14 3.37 -15.42
CA GLU A 234 -12.12 4.28 -14.83
C GLU A 234 -13.41 4.32 -15.63
N GLY A 235 -13.33 4.40 -16.96
CA GLY A 235 -14.50 4.34 -17.82
C GLY A 235 -15.38 3.12 -17.56
N ILE A 236 -14.77 1.93 -17.51
CA ILE A 236 -15.47 0.67 -17.18
C ILE A 236 -16.05 0.70 -15.76
N CYS A 237 -15.28 1.17 -14.79
CA CYS A 237 -15.74 1.24 -13.40
C CYS A 237 -16.95 2.17 -13.25
N ARG A 238 -16.92 3.34 -13.88
CA ARG A 238 -18.06 4.29 -13.84
C ARG A 238 -19.31 3.74 -14.54
N GLU A 239 -19.16 3.04 -15.65
CA GLU A 239 -20.27 2.37 -16.35
C GLU A 239 -21.01 1.37 -15.47
N HIS A 240 -20.27 0.59 -14.68
CA HIS A 240 -20.85 -0.46 -13.82
C HIS A 240 -21.05 -0.03 -12.36
N GLY A 241 -20.72 1.20 -11.99
CA GLY A 241 -20.80 1.70 -10.61
C GLY A 241 -19.86 0.98 -9.66
N ILE A 242 -18.68 0.58 -10.16
CA ILE A 242 -17.61 -0.05 -9.39
C ILE A 242 -16.72 1.05 -8.80
N LEU A 243 -16.38 0.97 -7.51
CA LEU A 243 -15.47 1.92 -6.89
C LEU A 243 -14.01 1.63 -7.30
N ILE A 244 -13.22 2.68 -7.40
CA ILE A 244 -11.77 2.59 -7.58
C ILE A 244 -11.08 2.95 -6.27
N ALA A 245 -10.27 2.05 -5.75
CA ALA A 245 -9.44 2.30 -4.58
C ALA A 245 -7.95 2.25 -4.95
N VAL A 246 -7.21 3.26 -4.52
CA VAL A 246 -5.76 3.32 -4.71
C VAL A 246 -5.06 3.05 -3.39
N ASP A 247 -4.22 2.02 -3.39
CA ASP A 247 -3.22 1.79 -2.37
C ASP A 247 -2.00 2.66 -2.66
N ASP A 248 -1.95 3.83 -2.05
CA ASP A 248 -0.86 4.80 -2.20
C ASP A 248 0.12 4.77 -1.01
N ILE A 249 0.11 3.66 -0.26
CA ILE A 249 0.92 3.50 0.97
C ILE A 249 2.41 3.58 0.66
N GLN A 250 2.86 2.98 -0.44
CA GLN A 250 4.28 2.99 -0.80
C GLN A 250 4.64 4.13 -1.75
N GLN A 251 3.76 4.53 -2.65
CA GLN A 251 4.03 5.47 -3.75
C GLN A 251 3.69 6.92 -3.39
N GLY A 252 2.86 7.13 -2.39
CA GLY A 252 2.39 8.45 -1.95
C GLY A 252 3.40 9.23 -1.10
N LEU A 253 2.92 10.33 -0.55
CA LEU A 253 3.60 11.20 0.42
C LEU A 253 5.00 11.65 -0.01
N GLY A 254 5.17 11.94 -1.31
CA GLY A 254 6.43 12.45 -1.87
C GLY A 254 7.33 11.39 -2.49
N ARG A 255 7.04 10.08 -2.37
CA ARG A 255 7.89 9.02 -2.92
C ARG A 255 8.05 9.11 -4.44
N THR A 256 7.00 9.48 -5.16
CA THR A 256 7.00 9.69 -6.62
C THR A 256 7.18 11.17 -7.03
N GLY A 257 7.46 12.07 -6.06
CA GLY A 257 7.62 13.51 -6.29
C GLY A 257 6.32 14.30 -6.19
N LYS A 258 5.19 13.64 -5.91
CA LYS A 258 3.87 14.23 -5.68
C LYS A 258 3.33 13.83 -4.30
N TRP A 259 2.29 14.51 -3.82
CA TRP A 259 1.61 14.10 -2.58
C TRP A 259 0.91 12.74 -2.73
N SER A 260 0.26 12.53 -3.86
CA SER A 260 -0.30 11.24 -4.25
C SER A 260 0.30 10.80 -5.59
N SER A 261 0.57 9.52 -5.75
CA SER A 261 1.02 8.96 -7.02
C SER A 261 -0.05 9.05 -8.11
N VAL A 262 -1.32 9.15 -7.73
CA VAL A 262 -2.44 9.39 -8.67
C VAL A 262 -2.26 10.67 -9.50
N GLU A 263 -1.55 11.68 -8.96
CA GLU A 263 -1.28 12.95 -9.66
C GLU A 263 -0.44 12.80 -10.95
N HIS A 264 0.13 11.62 -11.19
CA HIS A 264 0.83 11.30 -12.43
C HIS A 264 -0.09 10.76 -13.53
N PHE A 265 -1.37 10.48 -13.20
CA PHE A 265 -2.34 9.84 -14.08
C PHE A 265 -3.62 10.68 -14.17
N ASN A 266 -4.43 10.44 -15.20
CA ASN A 266 -5.65 11.20 -15.44
C ASN A 266 -6.89 10.36 -15.10
N PHE A 267 -7.03 10.00 -13.81
CA PHE A 267 -8.23 9.35 -13.26
C PHE A 267 -8.46 9.79 -11.81
N THR A 268 -9.65 9.53 -11.27
CA THR A 268 -9.99 9.92 -9.91
C THR A 268 -10.47 8.72 -9.09
N PRO A 269 -9.74 8.32 -8.03
CA PRO A 269 -10.17 7.24 -7.16
C PRO A 269 -11.30 7.67 -6.22
N ASP A 270 -12.13 6.71 -5.80
CA ASP A 270 -13.16 6.91 -4.77
C ASP A 270 -12.61 6.72 -3.35
N LEU A 271 -11.58 5.88 -3.21
CA LEU A 271 -10.89 5.57 -1.97
C LEU A 271 -9.37 5.63 -2.19
N ILE A 272 -8.65 6.11 -1.18
CA ILE A 272 -7.19 6.12 -1.21
C ILE A 272 -6.63 5.80 0.17
N THR A 273 -5.58 5.00 0.24
CA THR A 273 -4.87 4.72 1.49
C THR A 273 -3.47 5.30 1.47
N PHE A 274 -3.08 5.93 2.57
CA PHE A 274 -1.73 6.42 2.83
C PHE A 274 -1.11 5.69 4.01
N GLY A 275 0.21 5.59 4.00
CA GLY A 275 0.98 4.99 5.08
C GLY A 275 2.42 5.47 5.04
N LYS A 276 3.37 4.58 5.13
CA LYS A 276 4.85 4.72 5.02
C LYS A 276 5.46 6.10 5.05
#